data_b0f8add58fd888333a9522095d17492f
#
_entry.id   b0f8add58fd888333a9522095d17492f
#
_cell.length_a   1.000
_cell.length_b   1.000
_cell.length_c   1.000
_cell.angle_alpha   90.00
_cell.angle_beta   90.00
_cell.angle_gamma   90.00
#
_symmetry.space_group_name_H-M   'P 1'
#
loop_
_entity.id
_entity.type
_entity.pdbx_description
1 polymer ?
#
loop_
_entity_poly.entity_id
_entity_poly.type
_entity_poly.pdbx_seq_one_letter_code
_entity_poly.pdbx_strand_id
1 'polypeptide(L)'
;HCPSPEGYDYLNAGYHTSDGDIGCYYRPELGNMFLIGSEDPECDPQEWVDPDDFYAGKGGLGLDNQLTEAQWKAQSYRCARRVPTMTIPNQPRGVVDLYDCSDDWIPIYDKSDLPGFYMAIGTSGNQYKNAPVVGAVMAELIDKCEKGLDHDQDPLQFKLRHIGYPIDVGFFSRKREINYNSSFSVNG
;
A
#
# COMPACT_ATOMS: atom_id res chain seq x y z
N HIS A 1 17.15 -3.49 0.07
CA HIS A 1 17.48 -4.58 1.00
C HIS A 1 18.88 -4.39 1.57
N CYS A 2 19.05 -4.60 2.88
CA CYS A 2 20.34 -4.60 3.57
C CYS A 2 20.52 -5.90 4.33
N PRO A 3 21.75 -6.36 4.61
CA PRO A 3 21.98 -7.50 5.48
C PRO A 3 21.41 -7.24 6.89
N SER A 4 20.82 -8.25 7.51
CA SER A 4 20.41 -8.16 8.92
C SER A 4 21.62 -7.99 9.83
N PRO A 5 21.48 -7.27 10.95
CA PRO A 5 22.54 -7.18 11.96
C PRO A 5 22.94 -8.57 12.48
N GLU A 6 24.20 -8.70 12.89
CA GLU A 6 24.68 -9.92 13.53
C GLU A 6 23.85 -10.22 14.80
N GLY A 7 23.45 -11.48 14.95
CA GLY A 7 22.62 -11.92 16.07
C GLY A 7 21.13 -11.59 15.97
N TYR A 8 20.69 -10.98 14.88
CA TYR A 8 19.25 -10.73 14.67
C TYR A 8 18.53 -12.01 14.28
N ASP A 9 17.63 -12.46 15.15
CA ASP A 9 16.80 -13.65 14.91
C ASP A 9 15.54 -13.28 14.14
N TYR A 10 15.65 -13.27 12.80
CA TYR A 10 14.54 -12.90 11.93
C TYR A 10 13.37 -13.91 11.94
N LEU A 11 13.61 -15.15 12.39
CA LEU A 11 12.58 -16.18 12.45
C LEU A 11 11.66 -16.03 13.67
N ASN A 12 12.24 -15.62 14.81
CA ASN A 12 11.52 -15.61 16.09
C ASN A 12 11.27 -14.20 16.64
N ALA A 13 12.05 -13.19 16.24
CA ALA A 13 11.97 -11.83 16.75
C ALA A 13 11.81 -10.77 15.65
N GLY A 14 11.54 -11.19 14.43
CA GLY A 14 11.42 -10.29 13.28
C GLY A 14 10.06 -9.63 13.17
N TYR A 15 9.93 -8.44 13.74
CA TYR A 15 8.72 -7.63 13.60
C TYR A 15 8.80 -6.71 12.40
N HIS A 16 7.62 -6.39 11.83
CA HIS A 16 7.48 -5.21 10.98
C HIS A 16 7.51 -3.99 11.89
N THR A 17 8.47 -3.11 11.69
CA THR A 17 8.64 -1.87 12.44
C THR A 17 8.42 -0.70 11.51
N SER A 18 7.52 0.20 11.90
CA SER A 18 7.20 1.44 11.22
C SER A 18 7.64 2.60 12.12
N ASP A 19 8.34 3.58 11.60
CA ASP A 19 8.89 4.70 12.36
C ASP A 19 8.69 6.02 11.60
N GLY A 20 7.60 6.71 11.94
CA GLY A 20 7.24 7.99 11.31
C GLY A 20 8.22 9.13 11.58
N ASP A 21 9.00 9.08 12.68
CA ASP A 21 10.01 10.12 12.96
C ASP A 21 11.16 10.11 11.95
N ILE A 22 11.50 8.92 11.43
CA ILE A 22 12.57 8.77 10.44
C ILE A 22 12.02 8.49 9.03
N GLY A 23 10.71 8.35 8.89
CA GLY A 23 10.04 8.14 7.61
C GLY A 23 10.43 6.84 6.91
N CYS A 24 10.65 5.77 7.66
CA CYS A 24 10.89 4.46 7.08
C CYS A 24 10.30 3.32 7.90
N TYR A 25 9.94 2.25 7.22
CA TYR A 25 9.64 0.97 7.85
C TYR A 25 10.72 -0.06 7.49
N TYR A 26 10.84 -1.07 8.32
CA TYR A 26 11.70 -2.21 8.01
C TYR A 26 11.13 -3.49 8.60
N ARG A 27 11.44 -4.60 7.95
CA ARG A 27 11.06 -5.93 8.37
C ARG A 27 12.11 -6.96 7.96
N PRO A 28 12.13 -8.12 8.61
CA PRO A 28 12.96 -9.23 8.17
C PRO A 28 12.53 -9.73 6.78
N GLU A 29 13.50 -10.18 6.02
CA GLU A 29 13.32 -10.77 4.70
C GLU A 29 14.16 -12.03 4.57
N LEU A 30 13.78 -12.92 3.65
CA LEU A 30 14.48 -14.16 3.38
C LEU A 30 15.97 -13.92 3.08
N GLY A 31 16.83 -14.85 3.49
CA GLY A 31 18.27 -14.75 3.28
C GLY A 31 18.99 -13.85 4.27
N ASN A 32 18.44 -13.72 5.48
CA ASN A 32 19.02 -12.90 6.54
C ASN A 32 19.21 -11.43 6.13
N MET A 33 18.16 -10.87 5.58
CA MET A 33 18.11 -9.50 5.08
C MET A 33 17.07 -8.68 5.81
N PHE A 34 17.23 -7.35 5.82
CA PHE A 34 16.19 -6.38 6.06
C PHE A 34 15.62 -5.87 4.74
N LEU A 35 14.31 -5.90 4.59
CA LEU A 35 13.60 -5.07 3.64
C LEU A 35 13.31 -3.74 4.32
N ILE A 36 13.68 -2.65 3.68
CA ILE A 36 13.48 -1.28 4.15
C ILE A 36 12.66 -0.54 3.09
N GLY A 37 11.64 0.18 3.51
CA GLY A 37 10.81 1.00 2.63
C GLY A 37 10.57 2.38 3.20
N SER A 38 10.10 3.31 2.36
CA SER A 38 9.70 4.65 2.76
C SER A 38 8.32 4.64 3.40
N GLU A 39 8.08 5.56 4.33
CA GLU A 39 6.75 5.95 4.83
C GLU A 39 6.32 7.30 4.26
N ASP A 40 6.86 7.63 3.11
CA ASP A 40 6.55 8.87 2.38
C ASP A 40 6.61 10.13 3.25
N PRO A 41 7.76 10.35 3.97
CA PRO A 41 7.90 11.55 4.78
C PRO A 41 7.85 12.80 3.92
N GLU A 42 7.38 13.91 4.45
CA GLU A 42 7.21 15.17 3.74
C GLU A 42 8.47 15.67 2.99
N CYS A 43 9.66 15.24 3.41
CA CYS A 43 10.91 15.59 2.76
C CYS A 43 11.22 14.76 1.51
N ASP A 44 10.46 13.68 1.25
CA ASP A 44 10.61 12.89 0.04
C ASP A 44 9.58 13.35 -0.99
N PRO A 45 9.97 13.63 -2.23
CA PRO A 45 9.03 14.01 -3.27
C PRO A 45 8.09 12.83 -3.59
N GLN A 46 6.80 13.09 -3.65
CA GLN A 46 5.84 12.17 -4.26
C GLN A 46 5.83 12.43 -5.76
N GLU A 47 5.93 11.37 -6.54
CA GLU A 47 5.96 11.45 -7.99
C GLU A 47 4.78 10.66 -8.57
N TRP A 48 4.00 11.34 -9.40
CA TRP A 48 2.91 10.74 -10.16
C TRP A 48 3.41 10.43 -11.56
N VAL A 49 3.29 9.19 -11.98
CA VAL A 49 3.80 8.72 -13.27
C VAL A 49 2.71 7.99 -14.05
N ASP A 50 2.76 8.09 -15.37
CA ASP A 50 1.95 7.25 -16.23
C ASP A 50 2.45 5.80 -16.15
N PRO A 51 1.58 4.81 -15.86
CA PRO A 51 1.98 3.42 -15.75
C PRO A 51 2.63 2.88 -17.03
N ASP A 52 2.12 3.24 -18.21
CA ASP A 52 2.66 2.77 -19.47
C ASP A 52 4.07 3.31 -19.72
N ASP A 53 4.32 4.58 -19.39
CA ASP A 53 5.63 5.19 -19.50
C ASP A 53 6.60 4.63 -18.46
N PHE A 54 6.16 4.38 -17.23
CA PHE A 54 6.96 3.74 -16.19
C PHE A 54 7.43 2.35 -16.59
N TYR A 55 6.50 1.48 -17.00
CA TYR A 55 6.85 0.11 -17.41
C TYR A 55 7.57 0.04 -18.76
N ALA A 56 7.44 1.05 -19.61
CA ALA A 56 8.22 1.17 -20.83
C ALA A 56 9.65 1.72 -20.63
N GLY A 57 10.01 2.10 -19.39
CA GLY A 57 11.31 2.72 -19.09
C GLY A 57 11.45 4.15 -19.62
N LYS A 58 10.34 4.86 -19.83
CA LYS A 58 10.31 6.20 -20.41
C LYS A 58 10.04 7.30 -19.39
N GLY A 59 9.96 6.97 -18.11
CA GLY A 59 9.70 7.93 -17.05
C GLY A 59 10.74 9.03 -17.04
N GLY A 60 10.32 10.26 -17.34
CA GLY A 60 11.20 11.42 -17.59
C GLY A 60 12.02 11.94 -16.39
N LEU A 61 11.98 11.24 -15.25
CA LEU A 61 12.72 11.55 -14.03
C LEU A 61 13.70 10.43 -13.64
N GLY A 62 14.06 9.54 -14.56
CA GLY A 62 14.90 8.38 -14.28
C GLY A 62 14.15 7.28 -13.51
N LEU A 63 12.83 7.32 -13.53
CA LEU A 63 11.94 6.34 -12.89
C LEU A 63 11.57 5.22 -13.85
N ASP A 64 12.54 4.70 -14.55
CA ASP A 64 12.41 3.55 -15.43
C ASP A 64 12.39 2.23 -14.63
N ASN A 65 11.49 2.11 -13.65
CA ASN A 65 11.40 0.97 -12.71
C ASN A 65 12.73 0.58 -12.03
N GLN A 66 13.72 1.45 -12.07
CA GLN A 66 15.03 1.24 -11.47
C GLN A 66 15.14 1.95 -10.12
N LEU A 67 15.69 1.23 -9.16
CA LEU A 67 16.01 1.80 -7.85
C LEU A 67 17.07 2.90 -8.01
N THR A 68 16.74 4.12 -7.61
CA THR A 68 17.74 5.20 -7.60
C THR A 68 18.69 5.04 -6.41
N GLU A 69 19.97 5.32 -6.63
CA GLU A 69 20.97 5.27 -5.57
C GLU A 69 20.66 6.27 -4.44
N ALA A 70 20.13 7.44 -4.80
CA ALA A 70 19.79 8.48 -3.84
C ALA A 70 18.68 8.04 -2.88
N GLN A 71 17.59 7.50 -3.41
CA GLN A 71 16.47 7.00 -2.59
C GLN A 71 16.87 5.79 -1.75
N TRP A 72 17.64 4.88 -2.32
CA TRP A 72 18.15 3.72 -1.58
C TRP A 72 19.04 4.15 -0.41
N LYS A 73 19.95 5.13 -0.61
CA LYS A 73 20.78 5.69 0.46
C LYS A 73 19.93 6.35 1.54
N ALA A 74 18.97 7.20 1.15
CA ALA A 74 18.11 7.89 2.10
C ALA A 74 17.41 6.91 3.04
N GLN A 75 16.74 5.90 2.49
CA GLN A 75 16.02 4.90 3.28
C GLN A 75 16.97 4.04 4.13
N SER A 76 18.09 3.59 3.57
CA SER A 76 19.06 2.78 4.31
C SER A 76 19.67 3.54 5.47
N TYR A 77 20.00 4.83 5.29
CA TYR A 77 20.57 5.67 6.35
C TYR A 77 19.54 6.00 7.43
N ARG A 78 18.26 6.21 7.07
CA ARG A 78 17.16 6.35 8.03
C ARG A 78 17.06 5.13 8.93
N CYS A 79 16.99 3.95 8.32
CA CYS A 79 16.94 2.69 9.07
C CYS A 79 18.17 2.51 9.98
N ALA A 80 19.38 2.82 9.51
CA ALA A 80 20.61 2.72 10.28
C ALA A 80 20.63 3.63 11.53
N ARG A 81 19.86 4.72 11.54
CA ARG A 81 19.70 5.56 12.75
C ARG A 81 19.01 4.81 13.90
N ARG A 82 18.13 3.86 13.60
CA ARG A 82 17.46 3.02 14.61
C ARG A 82 18.16 1.69 14.82
N VAL A 83 18.85 1.21 13.81
CA VAL A 83 19.58 -0.06 13.84
C VAL A 83 21.07 0.21 13.52
N PRO A 84 21.83 0.80 14.45
CA PRO A 84 23.18 1.29 14.17
C PRO A 84 24.18 0.17 13.88
N THR A 85 23.86 -1.08 14.19
CA THR A 85 24.66 -2.27 13.87
C THR A 85 24.38 -2.85 12.48
N MET A 86 23.45 -2.25 11.74
CA MET A 86 23.12 -2.67 10.38
C MET A 86 24.27 -2.34 9.41
N THR A 87 24.60 -3.28 8.55
CA THR A 87 25.58 -3.07 7.49
C THR A 87 24.87 -2.55 6.24
N ILE A 88 25.36 -1.43 5.70
CA ILE A 88 24.87 -0.86 4.43
C ILE A 88 25.82 -1.30 3.32
N PRO A 89 25.38 -2.11 2.33
CA PRO A 89 26.25 -2.57 1.25
C PRO A 89 26.57 -1.41 0.28
N ASN A 90 27.67 -1.54 -0.46
CA ASN A 90 28.07 -0.54 -1.44
C ASN A 90 27.21 -0.52 -2.71
N GLN A 91 26.48 -1.61 -2.97
CA GLN A 91 25.61 -1.71 -4.15
C GLN A 91 24.15 -1.70 -3.72
N PRO A 92 23.34 -0.81 -4.30
CA PRO A 92 21.90 -0.80 -4.10
C PRO A 92 21.27 -2.13 -4.51
N ARG A 93 20.30 -2.59 -3.70
CA ARG A 93 19.48 -3.75 -4.03
C ARG A 93 18.06 -3.47 -3.55
N GLY A 94 17.13 -3.55 -4.46
CA GLY A 94 15.72 -3.31 -4.15
C GLY A 94 14.85 -3.47 -5.39
N VAL A 95 13.58 -3.11 -5.21
CA VAL A 95 12.57 -3.04 -6.26
C VAL A 95 11.87 -1.70 -6.16
N VAL A 96 11.39 -1.21 -7.29
CA VAL A 96 10.54 -0.03 -7.40
C VAL A 96 9.30 -0.45 -8.16
N ASP A 97 8.15 -0.01 -7.70
CA ASP A 97 6.88 -0.27 -8.37
C ASP A 97 5.89 0.86 -8.07
N LEU A 98 4.71 0.81 -8.67
CA LEU A 98 3.69 1.83 -8.56
C LEU A 98 2.59 1.41 -7.58
N TYR A 99 2.00 2.39 -6.91
CA TYR A 99 0.73 2.25 -6.21
C TYR A 99 -0.39 2.89 -7.03
N ASP A 100 -1.55 2.26 -7.07
CA ASP A 100 -2.79 2.82 -7.60
C ASP A 100 -3.48 3.63 -6.50
N CYS A 101 -3.10 4.89 -6.33
CA CYS A 101 -3.63 5.75 -5.28
C CYS A 101 -4.95 6.40 -5.69
N SER A 102 -5.94 6.36 -4.81
CA SER A 102 -7.10 7.25 -4.86
C SER A 102 -6.74 8.62 -4.25
N ASP A 103 -7.60 9.63 -4.49
CA ASP A 103 -7.35 11.00 -4.04
C ASP A 103 -7.22 11.13 -2.51
N ASP A 104 -7.85 10.23 -1.76
CA ASP A 104 -7.82 10.19 -0.29
C ASP A 104 -7.13 8.96 0.28
N TRP A 105 -6.45 8.18 -0.55
CA TRP A 105 -5.79 6.94 -0.21
C TRP A 105 -6.70 5.84 0.35
N ILE A 106 -8.02 6.06 0.34
CA ILE A 106 -9.02 5.06 0.70
C ILE A 106 -9.40 4.28 -0.58
N PRO A 107 -9.42 2.95 -0.56
CA PRO A 107 -9.74 2.16 -1.74
C PRO A 107 -11.17 2.38 -2.22
N ILE A 108 -11.43 2.02 -3.47
CA ILE A 108 -12.75 2.04 -4.09
C ILE A 108 -13.21 0.59 -4.28
N TYR A 109 -14.26 0.19 -3.55
CA TYR A 109 -14.94 -1.09 -3.68
C TYR A 109 -16.38 -0.82 -4.07
N ASP A 110 -16.67 -0.83 -5.37
CA ASP A 110 -17.94 -0.36 -5.88
C ASP A 110 -18.33 -1.02 -7.21
N LYS A 111 -19.58 -0.81 -7.61
CA LYS A 111 -20.01 -0.96 -9.00
C LYS A 111 -19.54 0.24 -9.82
N SER A 112 -19.46 0.11 -11.14
CA SER A 112 -19.33 1.24 -12.05
C SER A 112 -20.69 1.70 -12.59
N ASP A 113 -20.66 2.74 -13.43
CA ASP A 113 -21.85 3.14 -14.19
C ASP A 113 -22.11 2.24 -15.41
N LEU A 114 -21.13 1.39 -15.76
CA LEU A 114 -21.30 0.38 -16.79
C LEU A 114 -21.86 -0.91 -16.15
N PRO A 115 -23.04 -1.39 -16.61
CA PRO A 115 -23.63 -2.61 -16.06
C PRO A 115 -22.69 -3.82 -16.12
N GLY A 116 -22.59 -4.56 -15.03
CA GLY A 116 -21.72 -5.73 -14.92
C GLY A 116 -20.23 -5.44 -14.69
N PHE A 117 -19.85 -4.16 -14.60
CA PHE A 117 -18.46 -3.78 -14.30
C PHE A 117 -18.34 -3.30 -12.86
N TYR A 118 -17.55 -4.03 -12.07
CA TYR A 118 -17.27 -3.77 -10.65
C TYR A 118 -15.81 -3.44 -10.44
N MET A 119 -15.51 -2.67 -9.39
CA MET A 119 -14.18 -2.11 -9.14
C MET A 119 -13.69 -2.47 -7.73
N ALA A 120 -12.45 -2.92 -7.64
CA ALA A 120 -11.69 -2.99 -6.41
C ALA A 120 -10.30 -2.41 -6.71
N ILE A 121 -10.17 -1.09 -6.61
CA ILE A 121 -9.04 -0.29 -7.08
C ILE A 121 -8.65 0.76 -6.04
N GLY A 122 -7.61 1.55 -6.32
CA GLY A 122 -7.13 2.59 -5.41
C GLY A 122 -6.57 1.98 -4.13
N THR A 123 -5.78 0.91 -4.26
CA THR A 123 -5.28 0.13 -3.11
C THR A 123 -4.26 0.89 -2.27
N SER A 124 -3.68 1.97 -2.82
CA SER A 124 -2.77 2.91 -2.16
C SER A 124 -1.64 2.22 -1.39
N GLY A 125 -1.21 1.03 -1.88
CA GLY A 125 -0.10 0.26 -1.33
C GLY A 125 -0.41 -0.50 -0.03
N ASN A 126 -1.63 -0.45 0.52
CA ASN A 126 -1.91 -0.97 1.87
C ASN A 126 -2.97 -2.08 1.95
N GLN A 127 -3.59 -2.50 0.85
CA GLN A 127 -4.77 -3.38 0.88
C GLN A 127 -4.48 -4.88 0.82
N TYR A 128 -3.24 -5.33 0.68
CA TYR A 128 -2.92 -6.76 0.64
C TYR A 128 -3.45 -7.53 1.87
N LYS A 129 -3.30 -6.94 3.05
CA LYS A 129 -3.81 -7.49 4.33
C LYS A 129 -5.33 -7.65 4.36
N ASN A 130 -6.06 -6.84 3.60
CA ASN A 130 -7.52 -6.80 3.57
C ASN A 130 -8.13 -7.70 2.47
N ALA A 131 -7.32 -8.24 1.56
CA ALA A 131 -7.78 -8.98 0.39
C ALA A 131 -8.85 -10.07 0.68
N PRO A 132 -8.74 -10.89 1.76
CA PRO A 132 -9.77 -11.91 2.05
C PRO A 132 -11.13 -11.31 2.40
N VAL A 133 -11.15 -10.20 3.15
CA VAL A 133 -12.38 -9.50 3.53
C VAL A 133 -12.95 -8.75 2.34
N VAL A 134 -12.10 -8.06 1.59
CA VAL A 134 -12.49 -7.34 0.36
C VAL A 134 -13.10 -8.29 -0.66
N GLY A 135 -12.50 -9.47 -0.85
CA GLY A 135 -13.08 -10.50 -1.72
C GLY A 135 -14.49 -10.91 -1.31
N ALA A 136 -14.77 -11.04 -0.01
CA ALA A 136 -16.10 -11.35 0.50
C ALA A 136 -17.09 -10.17 0.31
N VAL A 137 -16.62 -8.94 0.56
CA VAL A 137 -17.41 -7.71 0.33
C VAL A 137 -17.80 -7.60 -1.14
N MET A 138 -16.85 -7.74 -2.05
CA MET A 138 -17.09 -7.65 -3.49
C MET A 138 -18.03 -8.75 -3.99
N ALA A 139 -17.88 -9.97 -3.50
CA ALA A 139 -18.79 -11.07 -3.86
C ALA A 139 -20.24 -10.78 -3.43
N GLU A 140 -20.46 -10.24 -2.24
CA GLU A 140 -21.80 -9.88 -1.76
C GLU A 140 -22.33 -8.64 -2.50
N LEU A 141 -21.50 -7.63 -2.76
CA LEU A 141 -21.88 -6.45 -3.54
C LEU A 141 -22.38 -6.83 -4.93
N ILE A 142 -21.61 -7.65 -5.65
CA ILE A 142 -21.97 -8.13 -6.97
C ILE A 142 -23.32 -8.88 -6.90
N ASP A 143 -23.44 -9.86 -6.00
CA ASP A 143 -24.66 -10.67 -5.86
C ASP A 143 -25.90 -9.79 -5.60
N LYS A 144 -25.78 -8.79 -4.73
CA LYS A 144 -26.88 -7.89 -4.39
C LYS A 144 -27.24 -6.94 -5.53
N CYS A 145 -26.23 -6.35 -6.19
CA CYS A 145 -26.46 -5.46 -7.32
C CYS A 145 -27.08 -6.19 -8.51
N GLU A 146 -26.65 -7.42 -8.82
CA GLU A 146 -27.23 -8.24 -9.87
C GLU A 146 -28.68 -8.69 -9.54
N LYS A 147 -29.05 -8.65 -8.27
CA LYS A 147 -30.42 -8.88 -7.79
C LYS A 147 -31.26 -7.62 -7.63
N GLY A 148 -30.73 -6.47 -8.06
CA GLY A 148 -31.47 -5.20 -8.15
C GLY A 148 -31.21 -4.22 -6.99
N LEU A 149 -30.19 -4.43 -6.14
CA LEU A 149 -29.78 -3.41 -5.18
C LEU A 149 -29.22 -2.19 -5.92
N ASP A 150 -29.80 -1.02 -5.66
CA ASP A 150 -29.19 0.24 -6.06
C ASP A 150 -28.20 0.71 -4.99
N HIS A 151 -26.96 0.25 -5.10
CA HIS A 151 -25.89 0.56 -4.14
C HIS A 151 -25.59 2.05 -4.02
N ASP A 152 -25.90 2.86 -5.05
CA ASP A 152 -25.71 4.30 -5.03
C ASP A 152 -26.73 5.03 -4.14
N GLN A 153 -27.93 4.45 -3.95
CA GLN A 153 -29.00 5.00 -3.14
C GLN A 153 -29.15 4.30 -1.78
N ASP A 154 -28.89 2.99 -1.76
CA ASP A 154 -28.96 2.15 -0.54
C ASP A 154 -27.68 1.32 -0.43
N PRO A 155 -26.63 1.90 0.14
CA PRO A 155 -25.33 1.24 0.23
C PRO A 155 -25.37 -0.10 0.98
N LEU A 156 -24.70 -1.11 0.42
CA LEU A 156 -24.57 -2.43 1.02
C LEU A 156 -24.04 -2.33 2.44
N GLN A 157 -24.77 -2.92 3.39
CA GLN A 157 -24.32 -3.13 4.76
C GLN A 157 -23.74 -4.55 4.88
N PHE A 158 -22.42 -4.66 4.80
CA PHE A 158 -21.71 -5.94 4.88
C PHE A 158 -21.42 -6.31 6.33
N LYS A 159 -21.77 -7.54 6.73
CA LYS A 159 -21.52 -8.00 8.09
C LYS A 159 -20.25 -8.85 8.19
N LEU A 160 -19.28 -8.40 8.97
CA LEU A 160 -18.06 -9.17 9.24
C LEU A 160 -18.39 -10.49 9.91
N ARG A 161 -18.00 -11.59 9.28
CA ARG A 161 -18.44 -12.97 9.64
C ARG A 161 -18.10 -13.35 11.08
N HIS A 162 -16.92 -12.98 11.57
CA HIS A 162 -16.40 -13.48 12.85
C HIS A 162 -16.79 -12.62 14.05
N ILE A 163 -16.98 -11.33 13.84
CA ILE A 163 -17.30 -10.38 14.93
C ILE A 163 -18.71 -9.79 14.81
N GLY A 164 -19.41 -10.07 13.70
CA GLY A 164 -20.77 -9.62 13.48
C GLY A 164 -20.92 -8.08 13.32
N TYR A 165 -19.83 -7.34 13.19
CA TYR A 165 -19.86 -5.90 13.02
C TYR A 165 -20.27 -5.53 11.59
N PRO A 166 -21.24 -4.59 11.41
CA PRO A 166 -21.62 -4.13 10.08
C PRO A 166 -20.61 -3.12 9.55
N ILE A 167 -20.26 -3.23 8.28
CA ILE A 167 -19.50 -2.26 7.52
C ILE A 167 -20.42 -1.62 6.49
N ASP A 168 -20.50 -0.30 6.47
CA ASP A 168 -21.12 0.44 5.39
C ASP A 168 -20.18 0.48 4.19
N VAL A 169 -20.53 -0.26 3.13
CA VAL A 169 -19.70 -0.32 1.91
C VAL A 169 -19.77 0.99 1.12
N GLY A 170 -20.77 1.83 1.35
CA GLY A 170 -20.83 3.19 0.81
C GLY A 170 -19.64 4.07 1.17
N PHE A 171 -18.96 3.77 2.29
CA PHE A 171 -17.68 4.41 2.66
C PHE A 171 -16.59 4.24 1.58
N PHE A 172 -16.66 3.18 0.80
CA PHE A 172 -15.72 2.87 -0.28
C PHE A 172 -16.27 3.22 -1.67
N SER A 173 -17.39 3.96 -1.73
CA SER A 173 -18.03 4.30 -3.00
C SER A 173 -17.16 5.22 -3.86
N ARG A 174 -17.22 5.00 -5.18
CA ARG A 174 -16.63 5.90 -6.19
C ARG A 174 -17.24 7.31 -6.18
N LYS A 175 -18.43 7.46 -5.58
CA LYS A 175 -19.16 8.74 -5.46
C LYS A 175 -18.98 9.43 -4.12
N ARG A 176 -18.14 8.86 -3.22
CA ARG A 176 -17.87 9.49 -1.93
C ARG A 176 -17.16 10.83 -2.11
N GLU A 177 -17.35 11.72 -1.18
CA GLU A 177 -16.50 12.90 -1.05
C GLU A 177 -15.09 12.49 -0.59
N ILE A 178 -14.08 13.28 -0.97
CA ILE A 178 -12.70 13.08 -0.52
C ILE A 178 -12.63 13.21 1.00
N ASN A 179 -12.12 12.18 1.66
CA ASN A 179 -11.96 12.20 3.10
C ASN A 179 -10.62 12.82 3.51
N TYR A 180 -10.62 14.10 3.79
CA TYR A 180 -9.43 14.84 4.23
C TYR A 180 -8.89 14.43 5.60
N ASN A 181 -9.58 13.53 6.34
CA ASN A 181 -9.09 12.95 7.58
C ASN A 181 -8.44 11.57 7.37
N SER A 182 -8.23 11.16 6.13
CA SER A 182 -7.47 9.95 5.82
C SER A 182 -6.02 10.09 6.28
N SER A 183 -5.33 8.98 6.48
CA SER A 183 -3.91 8.96 6.83
C SER A 183 -3.00 9.46 5.70
N PHE A 184 -3.47 9.43 4.45
CA PHE A 184 -2.68 9.68 3.23
C PHE A 184 -1.34 8.90 3.23
N SER A 185 -1.37 7.66 3.70
CA SER A 185 -0.18 6.84 3.95
C SER A 185 -0.41 5.39 3.55
N VAL A 186 0.66 4.72 3.15
CA VAL A 186 0.69 3.26 2.89
C VAL A 186 0.40 2.41 4.13
N ASN A 187 0.39 3.00 5.30
CA ASN A 187 0.07 2.30 6.55
C ASN A 187 -1.44 2.20 6.80
N GLY A 188 -2.26 2.96 6.08
CA GLY A 188 -3.73 2.95 6.13
C GLY A 188 -4.31 3.78 7.24
#